data_5f5071e0b51d1e13cc78c9b3ae2f5bcf
#
_entry.id   5f5071e0b51d1e13cc78c9b3ae2f5bcf
#
_cell.length_a   1.000
_cell.length_b   1.000
_cell.length_c   1.000
_cell.angle_alpha   90.00
_cell.angle_beta   90.00
_cell.angle_gamma   90.00
#
_symmetry.space_group_name_H-M   'P 1'
#
loop_
_entity.id
_entity.type
_entity.pdbx_description
1 polymer ?
#
loop_
_entity_poly.entity_id
_entity_poly.type
_entity_poly.pdbx_seq_one_letter_code
_entity_poly.pdbx_strand_id
1 'polypeptide(L)'
;TVPAKSRFEKNAAALQSALDALDKLEPPEKSLFASLNGRDAIPLSKYQETADGAGELLKIASRINTLWKKCADNRAEILRLQTQIRALEPWMKLDISMRTISTPTTSVFTGSFPVEYTEETLRAKIAEGAPDVDGVVVEILSASPQQTCAFLMCHISQGLKLETYLRSIGFTYPAEPSKVPPAERVDLSLIHI
;
A
#
# COMPACT_ATOMS: atom_id res chain seq x y z
N THR A 1 -33.30 -1.48 33.31
CA THR A 1 -33.61 -2.34 32.15
C THR A 1 -32.34 -2.58 31.31
N VAL A 2 -32.16 -3.80 30.76
CA VAL A 2 -30.99 -4.20 29.97
C VAL A 2 -30.66 -3.22 28.82
N PRO A 3 -31.65 -2.66 28.07
CA PRO A 3 -31.34 -1.68 27.00
C PRO A 3 -30.74 -0.37 27.49
N ALA A 4 -31.15 0.13 28.65
CA ALA A 4 -30.60 1.35 29.21
C ALA A 4 -29.14 1.17 29.65
N LYS A 5 -28.81 0.08 30.33
CA LYS A 5 -27.45 -0.26 30.73
C LYS A 5 -26.51 -0.32 29.51
N SER A 6 -26.90 -1.05 28.47
CA SER A 6 -26.09 -1.16 27.23
C SER A 6 -25.86 0.20 26.56
N ARG A 7 -26.84 1.11 26.58
CA ARG A 7 -26.68 2.46 26.04
C ARG A 7 -25.65 3.28 26.83
N PHE A 8 -25.73 3.23 28.16
CA PHE A 8 -24.77 3.94 29.01
C PHE A 8 -23.33 3.40 28.82
N GLU A 9 -23.18 2.09 28.75
CA GLU A 9 -21.87 1.46 28.50
C GLU A 9 -21.28 1.89 27.15
N LYS A 10 -22.09 1.93 26.08
CA LYS A 10 -21.68 2.43 24.77
C LYS A 10 -21.26 3.90 24.79
N ASN A 11 -22.03 4.73 25.49
CA ASN A 11 -21.72 6.15 25.62
C ASN A 11 -20.43 6.37 26.40
N ALA A 12 -20.23 5.66 27.51
CA ALA A 12 -18.98 5.71 28.27
C ALA A 12 -17.78 5.26 27.44
N ALA A 13 -17.90 4.16 26.68
CA ALA A 13 -16.85 3.70 25.79
C ALA A 13 -16.53 4.71 24.68
N ALA A 14 -17.53 5.39 24.11
CA ALA A 14 -17.32 6.42 23.10
C ALA A 14 -16.57 7.65 23.65
N LEU A 15 -16.92 8.09 24.86
CA LEU A 15 -16.23 9.18 25.55
C LEU A 15 -14.78 8.78 25.90
N GLN A 16 -14.58 7.59 26.45
CA GLN A 16 -13.24 7.10 26.77
C GLN A 16 -12.36 7.01 25.52
N SER A 17 -12.88 6.46 24.41
CA SER A 17 -12.14 6.39 23.14
C SER A 17 -11.74 7.78 22.63
N ALA A 18 -12.60 8.80 22.80
CA ALA A 18 -12.27 10.17 22.43
C ALA A 18 -11.18 10.78 23.32
N LEU A 19 -11.22 10.53 24.64
CA LEU A 19 -10.17 10.93 25.57
C LEU A 19 -8.84 10.25 25.23
N ASP A 20 -8.85 8.95 25.00
CA ASP A 20 -7.64 8.19 24.60
C ASP A 20 -7.01 8.72 23.30
N ALA A 21 -7.85 9.21 22.37
CA ALA A 21 -7.37 9.83 21.15
C ALA A 21 -6.72 11.19 21.41
N LEU A 22 -7.29 12.01 22.28
CA LEU A 22 -6.73 13.31 22.68
C LEU A 22 -5.44 13.13 23.47
N ASP A 23 -5.38 12.22 24.42
CA ASP A 23 -4.18 11.90 25.22
C ASP A 23 -3.00 11.44 24.36
N LYS A 24 -3.28 10.81 23.21
CA LYS A 24 -2.23 10.44 22.23
C LYS A 24 -1.71 11.63 21.44
N LEU A 25 -2.52 12.67 21.24
CA LEU A 25 -2.10 13.89 20.55
C LEU A 25 -1.36 14.82 21.50
N GLU A 26 -1.86 14.97 22.71
CA GLU A 26 -1.30 15.82 23.76
C GLU A 26 -1.29 15.02 25.08
N PRO A 27 -0.22 14.26 25.35
CA PRO A 27 -0.13 13.47 26.56
C PRO A 27 -0.23 14.35 27.80
N PRO A 28 -1.08 13.99 28.78
CA PRO A 28 -1.20 14.76 30.00
C PRO A 28 0.14 14.82 30.74
N GLU A 29 0.45 15.96 31.33
CA GLU A 29 1.66 16.10 32.15
C GLU A 29 1.65 15.08 33.29
N LYS A 30 2.64 14.19 33.29
CA LYS A 30 2.80 13.18 34.34
C LYS A 30 3.35 13.86 35.60
N SER A 31 2.46 14.29 36.47
CA SER A 31 2.87 14.66 37.85
C SER A 31 3.31 13.40 38.58
N LEU A 32 4.56 13.35 39.03
CA LEU A 32 5.11 12.22 39.83
C LEU A 32 4.30 11.98 41.12
N PHE A 33 3.52 12.98 41.57
CA PHE A 33 2.73 12.94 42.79
C PHE A 33 1.21 12.80 42.55
N ALA A 34 0.76 12.67 41.27
CA ALA A 34 -0.69 12.56 40.95
C ALA A 34 -1.35 11.36 41.64
N SER A 35 -0.62 10.27 41.83
CA SER A 35 -1.12 9.06 42.53
C SER A 35 -1.25 9.25 44.07
N LEU A 36 -0.61 10.25 44.64
CA LEU A 36 -0.64 10.52 46.07
C LEU A 36 -1.77 11.48 46.49
N ASN A 37 -2.30 12.24 45.53
CA ASN A 37 -3.32 13.27 45.80
C ASN A 37 -4.74 12.71 46.03
N GLY A 38 -4.95 11.39 45.89
CA GLY A 38 -6.25 10.77 46.05
C GLY A 38 -7.19 11.10 44.87
N ARG A 39 -8.50 10.94 45.09
CA ARG A 39 -9.54 11.32 44.13
C ARG A 39 -10.02 12.71 44.38
N ASP A 40 -10.08 13.56 43.35
CA ASP A 40 -10.62 14.89 43.43
C ASP A 40 -12.12 14.82 43.74
N ALA A 41 -12.56 15.69 44.73
CA ALA A 41 -13.98 15.83 45.03
C ALA A 41 -14.66 16.69 43.95
N ILE A 42 -15.64 16.10 43.27
CA ILE A 42 -16.43 16.84 42.26
C ILE A 42 -17.68 17.41 42.94
N PRO A 43 -17.90 18.75 42.87
CA PRO A 43 -19.11 19.38 43.38
C PRO A 43 -20.37 18.82 42.67
N LEU A 44 -21.46 18.61 43.42
CA LEU A 44 -22.72 18.07 42.89
C LEU A 44 -23.28 18.95 41.73
N SER A 45 -23.12 20.27 41.84
CA SER A 45 -23.51 21.21 40.77
C SER A 45 -22.80 20.92 39.45
N LYS A 46 -21.49 20.67 39.50
CA LYS A 46 -20.67 20.31 38.31
C LYS A 46 -21.09 18.98 37.73
N TYR A 47 -21.43 18.01 38.58
CA TYR A 47 -21.96 16.73 38.14
C TYR A 47 -23.29 16.90 37.39
N GLN A 48 -24.22 17.71 37.93
CA GLN A 48 -25.51 17.96 37.30
C GLN A 48 -25.35 18.69 35.96
N GLU A 49 -24.55 19.74 35.91
CA GLU A 49 -24.24 20.48 34.67
C GLU A 49 -23.67 19.56 33.60
N THR A 50 -22.74 18.68 33.96
CA THR A 50 -22.15 17.70 33.03
C THR A 50 -23.17 16.66 32.57
N ALA A 51 -24.07 16.22 33.46
CA ALA A 51 -25.14 15.27 33.11
C ALA A 51 -26.16 15.89 32.14
N ASP A 52 -26.52 17.16 32.35
CA ASP A 52 -27.43 17.92 31.47
C ASP A 52 -26.76 18.18 30.10
N GLY A 53 -25.45 18.44 30.07
CA GLY A 53 -24.64 18.63 28.85
C GLY A 53 -24.20 17.33 28.15
N ALA A 54 -24.54 16.14 28.66
CA ALA A 54 -24.04 14.86 28.17
C ALA A 54 -24.30 14.62 26.67
N GLY A 55 -25.42 15.15 26.16
CA GLY A 55 -25.78 15.04 24.74
C GLY A 55 -24.77 15.75 23.82
N GLU A 56 -24.33 16.95 24.21
CA GLU A 56 -23.34 17.70 23.44
C GLU A 56 -21.93 17.07 23.56
N LEU A 57 -21.56 16.61 24.74
CA LEU A 57 -20.29 15.90 24.95
C LEU A 57 -20.21 14.64 24.08
N LEU A 58 -21.28 13.88 23.97
CA LEU A 58 -21.34 12.70 23.10
C LEU A 58 -21.23 13.05 21.62
N LYS A 59 -21.78 14.18 21.15
CA LYS A 59 -21.61 14.65 19.79
C LYS A 59 -20.13 15.00 19.51
N ILE A 60 -19.49 15.70 20.45
CA ILE A 60 -18.07 16.06 20.36
C ILE A 60 -17.22 14.79 20.33
N ALA A 61 -17.44 13.85 21.25
CA ALA A 61 -16.73 12.57 21.29
C ALA A 61 -16.90 11.77 20.00
N SER A 62 -18.11 11.71 19.47
CA SER A 62 -18.39 11.05 18.18
C SER A 62 -17.61 11.69 17.02
N ARG A 63 -17.52 13.02 17.00
CA ARG A 63 -16.75 13.75 16.00
C ARG A 63 -15.25 13.47 16.12
N ILE A 64 -14.70 13.49 17.34
CA ILE A 64 -13.29 13.15 17.60
C ILE A 64 -12.99 11.74 17.13
N ASN A 65 -13.79 10.75 17.53
CA ASN A 65 -13.62 9.35 17.14
C ASN A 65 -13.68 9.18 15.61
N THR A 66 -14.60 9.89 14.94
CA THR A 66 -14.71 9.87 13.47
C THR A 66 -13.46 10.45 12.81
N LEU A 67 -12.96 11.58 13.30
CA LEU A 67 -11.74 12.21 12.77
C LEU A 67 -10.52 11.35 13.04
N TRP A 68 -10.40 10.77 14.22
CA TRP A 68 -9.32 9.86 14.58
C TRP A 68 -9.26 8.65 13.64
N LYS A 69 -10.44 8.05 13.40
CA LYS A 69 -10.54 6.94 12.42
C LYS A 69 -10.12 7.37 11.03
N LYS A 70 -10.59 8.53 10.54
CA LYS A 70 -10.19 9.04 9.22
C LYS A 70 -8.67 9.27 9.12
N CYS A 71 -8.05 9.77 10.19
CA CYS A 71 -6.59 9.91 10.22
C CYS A 71 -5.87 8.57 10.12
N ALA A 72 -6.37 7.54 10.81
CA ALA A 72 -5.81 6.20 10.73
C ALA A 72 -5.99 5.60 9.33
N ASP A 73 -7.18 5.73 8.74
CA ASP A 73 -7.49 5.25 7.39
C ASP A 73 -6.60 5.95 6.33
N ASN A 74 -6.43 7.28 6.44
CA ASN A 74 -5.57 8.04 5.53
C ASN A 74 -4.09 7.64 5.68
N ARG A 75 -3.59 7.42 6.90
CA ARG A 75 -2.21 6.94 7.11
C ARG A 75 -1.98 5.57 6.48
N ALA A 76 -2.95 4.66 6.61
CA ALA A 76 -2.88 3.35 5.99
C ALA A 76 -2.88 3.45 4.46
N GLU A 77 -3.70 4.34 3.89
CA GLU A 77 -3.76 4.56 2.44
C GLU A 77 -2.46 5.20 1.91
N ILE A 78 -1.88 6.18 2.61
CA ILE A 78 -0.57 6.75 2.26
C ILE A 78 0.49 5.66 2.21
N LEU A 79 0.56 4.81 3.24
CA LEU A 79 1.53 3.71 3.28
C LEU A 79 1.32 2.72 2.12
N ARG A 80 0.07 2.39 1.80
CA ARG A 80 -0.29 1.54 0.67
C ARG A 80 0.18 2.15 -0.66
N LEU A 81 -0.09 3.44 -0.89
CA LEU A 81 0.32 4.15 -2.10
C LEU A 81 1.84 4.24 -2.21
N GLN A 82 2.54 4.56 -1.12
CA GLN A 82 4.00 4.58 -1.09
C GLN A 82 4.61 3.22 -1.42
N THR A 83 3.99 2.13 -0.93
CA THR A 83 4.44 0.77 -1.26
C THR A 83 4.24 0.46 -2.74
N GLN A 84 3.11 0.87 -3.31
CA GLN A 84 2.85 0.72 -4.75
C GLN A 84 3.84 1.54 -5.61
N ILE A 85 4.13 2.78 -5.22
CA ILE A 85 5.12 3.63 -5.92
C ILE A 85 6.48 2.91 -5.94
N ARG A 86 6.98 2.45 -4.79
CA ARG A 86 8.25 1.72 -4.70
C ARG A 86 8.27 0.45 -5.55
N ALA A 87 7.15 -0.27 -5.61
CA ALA A 87 7.04 -1.46 -6.45
C ALA A 87 7.11 -1.15 -7.95
N LEU A 88 6.76 0.09 -8.35
CA LEU A 88 6.82 0.55 -9.74
C LEU A 88 8.17 1.18 -10.13
N GLU A 89 9.02 1.57 -9.17
CA GLU A 89 10.33 2.18 -9.43
C GLU A 89 11.19 1.39 -10.43
N PRO A 90 11.32 0.05 -10.35
CA PRO A 90 12.12 -0.72 -11.30
C PRO A 90 11.57 -0.70 -12.73
N TRP A 91 10.32 -0.30 -12.91
CA TRP A 91 9.58 -0.33 -14.18
C TRP A 91 9.43 1.05 -14.84
N MET A 92 10.01 2.11 -14.26
CA MET A 92 9.80 3.50 -14.69
C MET A 92 10.20 3.81 -16.14
N LYS A 93 11.09 2.99 -16.72
CA LYS A 93 11.49 3.13 -18.12
C LYS A 93 10.47 2.57 -19.12
N LEU A 94 9.51 1.78 -18.65
CA LEU A 94 8.49 1.19 -19.50
C LEU A 94 7.43 2.24 -19.84
N ASP A 95 7.30 2.56 -21.11
CA ASP A 95 6.38 3.59 -21.64
C ASP A 95 5.01 3.06 -22.08
N ILE A 96 4.77 1.75 -21.86
CA ILE A 96 3.50 1.08 -22.14
C ILE A 96 2.92 0.43 -20.89
N SER A 97 1.67 -0.02 -20.98
CA SER A 97 1.03 -0.81 -19.92
C SER A 97 1.79 -2.10 -19.65
N MET A 98 2.04 -2.40 -18.37
CA MET A 98 2.62 -3.69 -17.95
C MET A 98 1.72 -4.89 -18.26
N ARG A 99 0.46 -4.66 -18.64
CA ARG A 99 -0.52 -5.69 -19.03
C ARG A 99 -0.49 -6.03 -20.52
N THR A 100 0.35 -5.36 -21.29
CA THR A 100 0.52 -5.67 -22.71
C THR A 100 1.18 -7.05 -22.84
N ILE A 101 0.48 -8.01 -23.43
CA ILE A 101 0.93 -9.39 -23.56
C ILE A 101 1.15 -9.84 -25.00
N SER A 102 0.40 -9.31 -25.94
CA SER A 102 0.53 -9.68 -27.35
C SER A 102 -0.17 -8.69 -28.29
N THR A 103 0.28 -8.71 -29.52
CA THR A 103 -0.40 -8.16 -30.70
C THR A 103 -0.72 -9.32 -31.67
N PRO A 104 -1.35 -9.10 -32.83
CA PRO A 104 -1.58 -10.16 -33.81
C PRO A 104 -0.30 -10.83 -34.33
N THR A 105 0.84 -10.14 -34.27
CA THR A 105 2.13 -10.65 -34.80
C THR A 105 3.23 -10.82 -33.74
N THR A 106 3.04 -10.30 -32.52
CA THR A 106 4.10 -10.20 -31.52
C THR A 106 3.62 -10.69 -30.17
N SER A 107 4.41 -11.52 -29.52
CA SER A 107 4.28 -11.85 -28.09
C SER A 107 5.15 -10.90 -27.25
N VAL A 108 4.62 -10.43 -26.14
CA VAL A 108 5.26 -9.49 -25.23
C VAL A 108 5.34 -10.08 -23.83
N PHE A 109 6.49 -9.91 -23.19
CA PHE A 109 6.76 -10.39 -21.84
C PHE A 109 7.33 -9.26 -21.01
N THR A 110 6.59 -8.83 -20.00
CA THR A 110 7.06 -7.85 -19.01
C THR A 110 7.16 -8.57 -17.67
N GLY A 111 8.37 -8.69 -17.14
CA GLY A 111 8.59 -9.46 -15.93
C GLY A 111 9.99 -9.30 -15.36
N SER A 112 10.31 -10.08 -14.35
CA SER A 112 11.59 -10.00 -13.65
C SER A 112 12.26 -11.35 -13.49
N PHE A 113 13.60 -11.31 -13.36
CA PHE A 113 14.47 -12.42 -13.03
C PHE A 113 15.08 -12.23 -11.64
N PRO A 114 15.35 -13.29 -10.86
CA PRO A 114 15.91 -13.21 -9.51
C PRO A 114 17.44 -13.05 -9.46
N VAL A 115 18.06 -12.64 -10.56
CA VAL A 115 19.50 -12.44 -10.72
C VAL A 115 19.75 -11.23 -11.61
N GLU A 116 20.98 -10.72 -11.59
CA GLU A 116 21.39 -9.62 -12.45
C GLU A 116 21.67 -10.12 -13.86
N TYR A 117 21.03 -9.51 -14.86
CA TYR A 117 21.31 -9.68 -16.28
C TYR A 117 21.59 -8.33 -16.92
N THR A 118 22.56 -8.32 -17.84
CA THR A 118 22.64 -7.30 -18.89
C THR A 118 21.85 -7.74 -20.11
N GLU A 119 21.58 -6.82 -21.02
CA GLU A 119 20.91 -7.15 -22.28
C GLU A 119 21.66 -8.24 -23.05
N GLU A 120 23.00 -8.10 -23.12
CA GLU A 120 23.88 -9.04 -23.82
C GLU A 120 23.85 -10.45 -23.20
N THR A 121 23.99 -10.53 -21.87
CA THR A 121 23.99 -11.81 -21.18
C THR A 121 22.63 -12.51 -21.23
N LEU A 122 21.54 -11.76 -21.17
CA LEU A 122 20.20 -12.34 -21.30
C LEU A 122 19.92 -12.82 -22.74
N ARG A 123 20.33 -12.03 -23.76
CA ARG A 123 20.23 -12.45 -25.17
C ARG A 123 21.05 -13.71 -25.45
N ALA A 124 22.31 -13.77 -24.98
CA ALA A 124 23.16 -14.94 -25.15
C ALA A 124 22.54 -16.18 -24.50
N LYS A 125 22.00 -16.02 -23.29
CA LYS A 125 21.34 -17.12 -22.57
C LYS A 125 20.07 -17.61 -23.27
N ILE A 126 19.28 -16.71 -23.87
CA ILE A 126 18.11 -17.10 -24.67
C ILE A 126 18.54 -17.84 -25.94
N ALA A 127 19.57 -17.33 -26.64
CA ALA A 127 20.08 -17.99 -27.86
C ALA A 127 20.62 -19.40 -27.58
N GLU A 128 21.26 -19.61 -26.42
CA GLU A 128 21.76 -20.93 -26.02
C GLU A 128 20.62 -21.88 -25.62
N GLY A 129 19.67 -21.40 -24.81
CA GLY A 129 18.65 -22.30 -24.25
C GLY A 129 17.36 -22.41 -25.04
N ALA A 130 17.14 -21.54 -26.01
CA ALA A 130 15.99 -21.55 -26.92
C ALA A 130 16.45 -21.26 -28.36
N PRO A 131 17.29 -22.12 -28.96
CA PRO A 131 17.90 -21.87 -30.29
C PRO A 131 16.89 -21.78 -31.44
N ASP A 132 15.68 -22.29 -31.23
CA ASP A 132 14.58 -22.25 -32.22
C ASP A 132 13.80 -20.88 -32.15
N VAL A 133 14.21 -19.96 -31.29
CA VAL A 133 13.56 -18.65 -31.14
C VAL A 133 14.46 -17.57 -31.69
N ASP A 134 14.06 -17.00 -32.83
CA ASP A 134 14.81 -15.94 -33.50
C ASP A 134 14.22 -14.54 -33.25
N GLY A 135 15.04 -13.50 -33.41
CA GLY A 135 14.58 -12.12 -33.43
C GLY A 135 13.99 -11.63 -32.10
N VAL A 136 14.50 -12.15 -30.97
CA VAL A 136 14.06 -11.69 -29.65
C VAL A 136 14.60 -10.29 -29.37
N VAL A 137 13.71 -9.36 -29.11
CA VAL A 137 14.05 -8.04 -28.58
C VAL A 137 14.08 -8.15 -27.06
N VAL A 138 15.14 -7.64 -26.46
CA VAL A 138 15.33 -7.59 -25.01
C VAL A 138 15.64 -6.16 -24.63
N GLU A 139 14.92 -5.63 -23.67
CA GLU A 139 15.17 -4.34 -23.04
C GLU A 139 15.26 -4.52 -21.53
N ILE A 140 16.36 -4.07 -20.93
CA ILE A 140 16.52 -4.07 -19.47
C ILE A 140 16.02 -2.75 -18.92
N LEU A 141 14.93 -2.81 -18.18
CA LEU A 141 14.30 -1.65 -17.55
C LEU A 141 15.06 -1.23 -16.28
N SER A 142 15.46 -2.22 -15.49
CA SER A 142 16.32 -2.03 -14.32
C SER A 142 17.07 -3.31 -14.00
N ALA A 143 18.27 -3.19 -13.42
CA ALA A 143 19.06 -4.34 -12.98
C ALA A 143 19.69 -4.05 -11.61
N SER A 144 19.70 -5.07 -10.77
CA SER A 144 20.37 -5.12 -9.48
C SER A 144 20.84 -6.55 -9.21
N PRO A 145 21.74 -6.80 -8.24
CA PRO A 145 22.19 -8.16 -7.92
C PRO A 145 21.04 -9.12 -7.54
N GLN A 146 19.91 -8.60 -7.06
CA GLN A 146 18.78 -9.40 -6.60
C GLN A 146 17.64 -9.50 -7.62
N GLN A 147 17.62 -8.60 -8.63
CA GLN A 147 16.51 -8.55 -9.58
C GLN A 147 16.90 -7.84 -10.86
N THR A 148 16.46 -8.38 -11.99
CA THR A 148 16.44 -7.70 -13.28
C THR A 148 15.02 -7.61 -13.78
N CYS A 149 14.51 -6.39 -14.00
CA CYS A 149 13.24 -6.14 -14.66
C CYS A 149 13.47 -5.94 -16.14
N ALA A 150 12.77 -6.70 -16.96
CA ALA A 150 12.96 -6.72 -18.40
C ALA A 150 11.63 -6.68 -19.15
N PHE A 151 11.70 -6.11 -20.35
CA PHE A 151 10.69 -6.15 -21.37
C PHE A 151 11.26 -6.94 -22.56
N LEU A 152 10.52 -7.97 -23.01
CA LEU A 152 10.94 -8.83 -24.11
C LEU A 152 9.83 -8.94 -25.15
N MET A 153 10.21 -9.07 -26.41
CA MET A 153 9.30 -9.34 -27.50
C MET A 153 9.87 -10.39 -28.44
N CYS A 154 8.98 -11.19 -29.02
CA CYS A 154 9.31 -12.09 -30.13
C CYS A 154 8.12 -12.24 -31.08
N HIS A 155 8.31 -12.90 -32.21
CA HIS A 155 7.19 -13.24 -33.11
C HIS A 155 6.17 -14.13 -32.37
N ILE A 156 4.89 -13.91 -32.65
CA ILE A 156 3.78 -14.61 -31.96
C ILE A 156 3.88 -16.14 -32.02
N SER A 157 4.35 -16.67 -33.13
CA SER A 157 4.52 -18.14 -33.30
C SER A 157 5.57 -18.75 -32.36
N GLN A 158 6.47 -17.96 -31.82
CA GLN A 158 7.56 -18.38 -30.93
C GLN A 158 7.30 -18.09 -29.47
N GLY A 159 6.22 -17.34 -29.18
CA GLY A 159 5.92 -16.83 -27.84
C GLY A 159 5.87 -17.91 -26.77
N LEU A 160 5.20 -19.03 -27.02
CA LEU A 160 5.10 -20.14 -26.05
C LEU A 160 6.46 -20.79 -25.74
N LYS A 161 7.30 -20.95 -26.77
CA LYS A 161 8.64 -21.50 -26.57
C LYS A 161 9.51 -20.58 -25.74
N LEU A 162 9.50 -19.28 -26.08
CA LEU A 162 10.24 -18.27 -25.32
C LEU A 162 9.75 -18.22 -23.89
N GLU A 163 8.44 -18.14 -23.64
CA GLU A 163 7.88 -18.09 -22.28
C GLU A 163 8.30 -19.30 -21.44
N THR A 164 8.23 -20.49 -22.03
CA THR A 164 8.64 -21.74 -21.35
C THR A 164 10.10 -21.67 -20.92
N TYR A 165 10.98 -21.21 -21.80
CA TYR A 165 12.39 -21.05 -21.49
C TYR A 165 12.62 -19.95 -20.42
N LEU A 166 12.02 -18.77 -20.60
CA LEU A 166 12.15 -17.67 -19.63
C LEU A 166 11.75 -18.11 -18.21
N ARG A 167 10.64 -18.85 -18.09
CA ARG A 167 10.22 -19.42 -16.79
C ARG A 167 11.23 -20.40 -16.21
N SER A 168 11.89 -21.18 -17.05
CA SER A 168 12.92 -22.15 -16.60
C SER A 168 14.15 -21.48 -16.01
N ILE A 169 14.45 -20.23 -16.41
CA ILE A 169 15.54 -19.42 -15.87
C ILE A 169 15.09 -18.41 -14.80
N GLY A 170 13.86 -18.59 -14.27
CA GLY A 170 13.35 -17.82 -13.13
C GLY A 170 12.52 -16.59 -13.47
N PHE A 171 12.09 -16.44 -14.74
CA PHE A 171 11.20 -15.31 -15.11
C PHE A 171 9.87 -15.40 -14.39
N THR A 172 9.44 -14.27 -13.84
CA THR A 172 8.13 -14.11 -13.18
C THR A 172 7.44 -12.83 -13.64
N TYR A 173 6.13 -12.92 -13.82
CA TYR A 173 5.31 -11.74 -14.07
C TYR A 173 5.09 -10.94 -12.79
N PRO A 174 4.94 -9.61 -12.86
CA PRO A 174 4.59 -8.80 -11.70
C PRO A 174 3.22 -9.20 -11.15
N ALA A 175 3.11 -9.29 -9.82
CA ALA A 175 1.86 -9.68 -9.14
C ALA A 175 0.73 -8.68 -9.39
N GLU A 176 1.05 -7.38 -9.43
CA GLU A 176 0.10 -6.28 -9.64
C GLU A 176 0.53 -5.40 -10.82
N PRO A 177 0.37 -5.88 -12.08
CA PRO A 177 0.80 -5.11 -13.24
C PRO A 177 -0.06 -3.86 -13.44
N SER A 178 0.58 -2.72 -13.68
CA SER A 178 -0.08 -1.45 -13.98
C SER A 178 -0.85 -1.51 -15.31
N LYS A 179 -2.06 -0.92 -15.33
CA LYS A 179 -2.89 -0.79 -16.53
C LYS A 179 -2.44 0.35 -17.44
N VAL A 180 -1.73 1.31 -16.90
CA VAL A 180 -1.13 2.46 -17.60
C VAL A 180 0.38 2.37 -17.48
N PRO A 181 1.16 3.15 -18.24
CA PRO A 181 2.61 3.22 -18.05
C PRO A 181 2.98 3.45 -16.58
N PRO A 182 4.02 2.79 -16.05
CA PRO A 182 4.40 2.90 -14.64
C PRO A 182 4.62 4.33 -14.16
N ALA A 183 5.26 5.18 -14.97
CA ALA A 183 5.47 6.60 -14.66
C ALA A 183 4.14 7.34 -14.47
N GLU A 184 3.18 7.17 -15.38
CA GLU A 184 1.84 7.76 -15.26
C GLU A 184 1.11 7.26 -14.01
N ARG A 185 1.25 5.97 -13.68
CA ARG A 185 0.64 5.39 -12.46
C ARG A 185 1.23 5.99 -11.19
N VAL A 186 2.52 6.26 -11.16
CA VAL A 186 3.20 6.93 -10.04
C VAL A 186 2.68 8.35 -9.88
N ASP A 187 2.60 9.13 -10.97
CA ASP A 187 2.08 10.50 -10.94
C ASP A 187 0.64 10.55 -10.42
N LEU A 188 -0.23 9.66 -10.89
CA LEU A 188 -1.61 9.52 -10.39
C LEU A 188 -1.64 9.17 -8.90
N SER A 189 -0.72 8.37 -8.40
CA SER A 189 -0.65 8.00 -6.98
C SER A 189 -0.17 9.16 -6.11
N LEU A 190 0.76 9.99 -6.61
CA LEU A 190 1.27 11.17 -5.90
C LEU A 190 0.22 12.27 -5.73
N ILE A 191 -0.75 12.39 -6.65
CA ILE A 191 -1.86 13.35 -6.53
C ILE A 191 -2.77 13.02 -5.32
N HIS A 192 -2.79 11.76 -4.87
CA HIS A 192 -3.65 11.27 -3.79
C HIS A 192 -2.95 11.20 -2.42
N ILE A 193 -1.65 11.47 -2.33
CA ILE A 193 -0.88 11.57 -1.10
C ILE A 193 -0.83 13.01 -0.59
#